data_092d08147efcc799593fc8b9c9815510
#
_entry.id   092d08147efcc799593fc8b9c9815510
#
_cell.length_a   1.000
_cell.length_b   1.000
_cell.length_c   1.000
_cell.angle_alpha   90.00
_cell.angle_beta   90.00
_cell.angle_gamma   90.00
#
_symmetry.space_group_name_H-M   'P 1'
#
loop_
_entity.id
_entity.type
_entity.pdbx_description
1 polymer ?
#
loop_
_entity_poly.entity_id
_entity_poly.type
_entity_poly.pdbx_seq_one_letter_code
_entity_poly.pdbx_strand_id
1 'polypeptide(L)'
;MNIQELTDKMNALVRHHGWYDPDSPKKQHPRNLAVSLSLEAAEVLEHYQWQDNCADKEALASELGDVALYLLQLASVEGIDLEQAIHDTIARNWDREWDDPRKKENGARS
;
A
#
# COMPACT_ATOMS: atom_id res chain seq x y z
N MET A 1 -11.73 9.63 -8.55
CA MET A 1 -11.78 8.16 -8.57
C MET A 1 -11.54 7.63 -7.17
N ASN A 2 -12.38 6.72 -6.71
CA ASN A 2 -12.29 6.18 -5.35
C ASN A 2 -11.55 4.84 -5.32
N ILE A 3 -11.34 4.32 -4.10
CA ILE A 3 -10.61 3.05 -3.89
C ILE A 3 -11.29 1.88 -4.60
N GLN A 4 -12.64 1.83 -4.58
CA GLN A 4 -13.37 0.74 -5.24
C GLN A 4 -13.16 0.75 -6.75
N GLU A 5 -13.23 1.92 -7.36
CA GLU A 5 -13.00 2.04 -8.82
C GLU A 5 -11.57 1.64 -9.20
N LEU A 6 -10.59 2.04 -8.40
CA LEU A 6 -9.19 1.64 -8.62
C LEU A 6 -9.02 0.13 -8.44
N THR A 7 -9.68 -0.44 -7.44
CA THR A 7 -9.66 -1.89 -7.20
C THR A 7 -10.27 -2.64 -8.39
N ASP A 8 -11.39 -2.15 -8.93
CA ASP A 8 -12.03 -2.76 -10.09
C ASP A 8 -11.13 -2.72 -11.32
N LYS A 9 -10.45 -1.61 -11.55
CA LYS A 9 -9.50 -1.48 -12.66
C LYS A 9 -8.29 -2.39 -12.48
N MET A 10 -7.78 -2.51 -11.27
CA MET A 10 -6.68 -3.41 -10.95
C MET A 10 -7.09 -4.87 -11.22
N ASN A 11 -8.27 -5.29 -10.75
CA ASN A 11 -8.74 -6.66 -10.97
C ASN A 11 -8.98 -6.94 -12.46
N ALA A 12 -9.45 -5.96 -13.22
CA ALA A 12 -9.61 -6.10 -14.67
C ALA A 12 -8.25 -6.32 -15.35
N LEU A 13 -7.21 -5.61 -14.92
CA LEU A 13 -5.86 -5.79 -15.43
C LEU A 13 -5.34 -7.20 -15.14
N VAL A 14 -5.50 -7.68 -13.91
CA VAL A 14 -5.04 -9.02 -13.51
C VAL A 14 -5.76 -10.09 -14.32
N ARG A 15 -7.06 -9.95 -14.52
CA ARG A 15 -7.85 -10.89 -15.34
C ARG A 15 -7.41 -10.85 -16.80
N HIS A 16 -7.14 -9.66 -17.31
CA HIS A 16 -6.69 -9.50 -18.71
C HIS A 16 -5.41 -10.29 -18.98
N HIS A 17 -4.50 -10.33 -18.02
CA HIS A 17 -3.25 -11.09 -18.15
C HIS A 17 -3.40 -12.57 -17.78
N GLY A 18 -4.58 -13.00 -17.38
CA GLY A 18 -4.83 -14.39 -17.00
C GLY A 18 -4.18 -14.81 -15.68
N TRP A 19 -3.76 -13.86 -14.87
CA TRP A 19 -3.06 -14.17 -13.61
C TRP A 19 -3.97 -14.76 -12.55
N TYR A 20 -5.29 -14.54 -12.63
CA TYR A 20 -6.25 -15.17 -11.74
C TYR A 20 -6.66 -16.58 -12.20
N ASP A 21 -6.24 -17.01 -13.37
CA ASP A 21 -6.61 -18.32 -13.88
C ASP A 21 -5.99 -19.44 -13.01
N PRO A 22 -6.72 -20.56 -12.81
CA PRO A 22 -6.21 -21.66 -11.97
C PRO A 22 -4.88 -22.25 -12.42
N ASP A 23 -4.58 -22.16 -13.71
CA ASP A 23 -3.34 -22.70 -14.29
C ASP A 23 -2.24 -21.64 -14.43
N SER A 24 -2.45 -20.43 -13.94
CA SER A 24 -1.44 -19.39 -13.99
C SER A 24 -0.17 -19.81 -13.24
N PRO A 25 1.02 -19.64 -13.84
CA PRO A 25 2.27 -19.87 -13.12
C PRO A 25 2.53 -18.81 -12.03
N LYS A 26 1.84 -17.66 -12.11
CA LYS A 26 1.94 -16.58 -11.13
C LYS A 26 0.71 -16.62 -10.24
N LYS A 27 0.69 -17.51 -9.27
CA LYS A 27 -0.46 -17.67 -8.37
C LYS A 27 -0.67 -16.42 -7.55
N GLN A 28 -1.89 -15.89 -7.61
CA GLN A 28 -2.28 -14.67 -6.91
C GLN A 28 -2.83 -14.98 -5.51
N HIS A 29 -2.12 -15.85 -4.78
CA HIS A 29 -2.47 -16.14 -3.39
C HIS A 29 -2.03 -15.01 -2.46
N PRO A 30 -2.71 -14.80 -1.33
CA PRO A 30 -2.37 -13.72 -0.40
C PRO A 30 -0.88 -13.68 -0.01
N ARG A 31 -0.28 -14.85 0.26
CA ARG A 31 1.14 -14.92 0.60
C ARG A 31 2.01 -14.37 -0.53
N ASN A 32 1.73 -14.75 -1.77
CA ASN A 32 2.50 -14.29 -2.93
C ASN A 32 2.32 -12.79 -3.15
N LEU A 33 1.11 -12.29 -2.93
CA LEU A 33 0.84 -10.85 -3.04
C LEU A 33 1.56 -10.07 -1.95
N ALA A 34 1.60 -10.60 -0.73
CA ALA A 34 2.34 -9.96 0.37
C ALA A 34 3.84 -9.91 0.08
N VAL A 35 4.40 -10.98 -0.49
CA VAL A 35 5.81 -11.00 -0.93
C VAL A 35 6.04 -9.94 -2.00
N SER A 36 5.19 -9.86 -3.01
CA SER A 36 5.32 -8.88 -4.09
C SER A 36 5.19 -7.44 -3.55
N LEU A 37 4.26 -7.21 -2.63
CA LEU A 37 4.11 -5.91 -1.97
C LEU A 37 5.40 -5.50 -1.26
N SER A 38 6.02 -6.43 -0.55
CA SER A 38 7.27 -6.18 0.18
C SER A 38 8.42 -5.86 -0.77
N LEU A 39 8.52 -6.58 -1.87
CA LEU A 39 9.57 -6.36 -2.87
C LEU A 39 9.41 -4.99 -3.54
N GLU A 40 8.18 -4.61 -3.90
CA GLU A 40 7.92 -3.31 -4.48
C GLU A 40 8.21 -2.17 -3.50
N ALA A 41 7.89 -2.36 -2.22
CA ALA A 41 8.22 -1.38 -1.18
C ALA A 41 9.74 -1.21 -1.06
N ALA A 42 10.50 -2.28 -1.20
CA ALA A 42 11.96 -2.22 -1.18
C ALA A 42 12.51 -1.41 -2.37
N GLU A 43 11.87 -1.48 -3.54
CA GLU A 43 12.26 -0.68 -4.70
C GLU A 43 12.06 0.82 -4.45
N VAL A 44 11.04 1.19 -3.68
CA VAL A 44 10.87 2.58 -3.26
C VAL A 44 12.07 3.03 -2.43
N LEU A 45 12.53 2.19 -1.52
CA LEU A 45 13.68 2.48 -0.67
C LEU A 45 14.96 2.72 -1.49
N GLU A 46 15.13 2.02 -2.61
CA GLU A 46 16.32 2.15 -3.46
C GLU A 46 16.53 3.57 -3.95
N HIS A 47 15.49 4.38 -4.10
CA HIS A 47 15.62 5.78 -4.52
C HIS A 47 16.38 6.63 -3.49
N TYR A 48 16.46 6.16 -2.25
CA TYR A 48 17.03 6.89 -1.12
C TYR A 48 18.25 6.20 -0.53
N GLN A 49 18.75 5.15 -1.17
CA GLN A 49 19.85 4.35 -0.63
C GLN A 49 21.11 5.18 -0.40
N TRP A 50 21.40 6.11 -1.32
CA TRP A 50 22.61 6.90 -1.28
C TRP A 50 22.37 8.39 -1.18
N GLN A 51 21.13 8.82 -1.01
CA GLN A 51 20.76 10.23 -1.03
C GLN A 51 19.48 10.47 -0.27
N ASP A 52 19.33 11.70 0.24
CA ASP A 52 18.14 12.07 1.02
C ASP A 52 16.94 12.44 0.14
N ASN A 53 17.18 12.81 -1.10
CA ASN A 53 16.13 13.23 -2.04
C ASN A 53 16.07 12.30 -3.23
N CYS A 54 14.86 12.07 -3.72
CA CYS A 54 14.66 11.29 -4.93
C CYS A 54 15.01 12.12 -6.18
N ALA A 55 15.93 11.62 -7.00
CA ALA A 55 16.35 12.30 -8.22
C ALA A 55 15.36 12.07 -9.38
N ASP A 56 14.67 10.93 -9.41
CA ASP A 56 13.76 10.55 -10.50
C ASP A 56 12.36 10.34 -9.93
N LYS A 57 11.59 11.41 -9.93
CA LYS A 57 10.22 11.37 -9.37
C LYS A 57 9.25 10.60 -10.23
N GLU A 58 9.48 10.49 -11.53
CA GLU A 58 8.63 9.68 -12.40
C GLU A 58 8.78 8.20 -12.09
N ALA A 59 10.03 7.75 -11.91
CA ALA A 59 10.30 6.37 -11.51
C ALA A 59 9.74 6.08 -10.12
N LEU A 60 9.90 7.00 -9.18
CA LEU A 60 9.32 6.86 -7.85
C LEU A 60 7.80 6.75 -7.91
N ALA A 61 7.15 7.60 -8.70
CA ALA A 61 5.70 7.57 -8.86
C ALA A 61 5.23 6.22 -9.40
N SER A 62 5.96 5.65 -10.37
CA SER A 62 5.65 4.33 -10.92
C SER A 62 5.73 3.25 -9.84
N GLU A 63 6.78 3.27 -9.03
CA GLU A 63 6.95 2.29 -7.96
C GLU A 63 5.93 2.44 -6.85
N LEU A 64 5.56 3.67 -6.50
CA LEU A 64 4.46 3.90 -5.55
C LEU A 64 3.15 3.36 -6.11
N GLY A 65 2.93 3.51 -7.42
CA GLY A 65 1.78 2.91 -8.09
C GLY A 65 1.78 1.39 -7.99
N ASP A 66 2.93 0.75 -8.19
CA ASP A 66 3.05 -0.70 -8.07
C ASP A 66 2.77 -1.18 -6.65
N VAL A 67 3.27 -0.47 -5.64
CA VAL A 67 2.97 -0.76 -4.23
C VAL A 67 1.47 -0.68 -3.98
N ALA A 68 0.84 0.39 -4.47
CA ALA A 68 -0.60 0.59 -4.30
C ALA A 68 -1.42 -0.51 -4.98
N LEU A 69 -1.01 -0.95 -6.18
CA LEU A 69 -1.73 -2.02 -6.87
C LEU A 69 -1.69 -3.33 -6.09
N TYR A 70 -0.55 -3.73 -5.54
CA TYR A 70 -0.47 -4.94 -4.72
C TYR A 70 -1.25 -4.80 -3.42
N LEU A 71 -1.27 -3.60 -2.84
CA LEU A 71 -2.07 -3.33 -1.64
C LEU A 71 -3.57 -3.49 -1.93
N LEU A 72 -4.05 -2.90 -3.02
CA LEU A 72 -5.44 -3.04 -3.46
C LEU A 72 -5.79 -4.50 -3.74
N GLN A 73 -4.89 -5.22 -4.40
CA GLN A 73 -5.11 -6.61 -4.78
C GLN A 73 -5.19 -7.52 -3.55
N LEU A 74 -4.26 -7.35 -2.60
CA LEU A 74 -4.26 -8.16 -1.39
C LEU A 74 -5.54 -7.92 -0.59
N ALA A 75 -5.94 -6.68 -0.42
CA ALA A 75 -7.21 -6.36 0.26
C ALA A 75 -8.40 -6.99 -0.47
N SER A 76 -8.42 -6.92 -1.80
CA SER A 76 -9.50 -7.49 -2.62
C SER A 76 -9.59 -9.01 -2.46
N VAL A 77 -8.45 -9.70 -2.55
CA VAL A 77 -8.40 -11.16 -2.43
C VAL A 77 -8.81 -11.63 -1.04
N GLU A 78 -8.46 -10.87 -0.01
CA GLU A 78 -8.81 -11.18 1.38
C GLU A 78 -10.22 -10.71 1.76
N GLY A 79 -10.94 -10.05 0.85
CA GLY A 79 -12.29 -9.56 1.14
C GLY A 79 -12.33 -8.40 2.11
N ILE A 80 -11.28 -7.59 2.13
CA ILE A 80 -11.17 -6.43 3.01
C ILE A 80 -11.58 -5.16 2.26
N ASP A 81 -12.47 -4.37 2.87
CA ASP A 81 -12.79 -3.03 2.39
C ASP A 81 -11.66 -2.10 2.80
N LEU A 82 -10.74 -1.82 1.86
CA LEU A 82 -9.54 -1.04 2.16
C LEU A 82 -9.87 0.41 2.51
N GLU A 83 -10.87 1.00 1.86
CA GLU A 83 -11.29 2.37 2.19
C GLU A 83 -11.73 2.47 3.65
N GLN A 84 -12.54 1.52 4.12
CA GLN A 84 -12.97 1.47 5.51
C GLN A 84 -11.78 1.22 6.46
N ALA A 85 -10.88 0.33 6.06
CA ALA A 85 -9.68 0.04 6.86
C ALA A 85 -8.81 1.29 7.03
N ILE A 86 -8.67 2.08 5.97
CA ILE A 86 -7.93 3.35 6.03
C ILE A 86 -8.64 4.34 6.95
N HIS A 87 -9.95 4.48 6.81
CA HIS A 87 -10.76 5.34 7.68
C HIS A 87 -10.58 4.98 9.15
N ASP A 88 -10.68 3.68 9.46
CA ASP A 88 -10.54 3.19 10.83
C ASP A 88 -9.15 3.47 11.38
N THR A 89 -8.14 3.31 10.54
CA THR A 89 -6.74 3.58 10.91
C THR A 89 -6.52 5.06 11.21
N ILE A 90 -7.10 5.94 10.39
CA ILE A 90 -7.03 7.37 10.62
C ILE A 90 -7.70 7.73 11.94
N ALA A 91 -8.90 7.19 12.20
CA ALA A 91 -9.64 7.46 13.43
C ALA A 91 -8.86 7.01 14.67
N ARG A 92 -8.26 5.80 14.64
CA ARG A 92 -7.43 5.32 15.75
C ARG A 92 -6.24 6.24 16.00
N ASN A 93 -5.62 6.73 14.94
CA ASN A 93 -4.44 7.60 15.06
C ASN A 93 -4.80 9.00 15.55
N TRP A 94 -6.01 9.48 15.28
CA TRP A 94 -6.49 10.74 15.86
C TRP A 94 -6.60 10.66 17.37
N ASP A 95 -7.09 9.53 17.90
CA ASP A 95 -7.30 9.34 19.33
C ASP A 95 -6.06 8.85 20.05
N ARG A 96 -5.07 8.33 19.31
CA ARG A 96 -3.88 7.74 19.89
C ARG A 96 -2.92 8.82 20.38
N GLU A 97 -2.44 8.66 21.62
CA GLU A 97 -1.39 9.50 22.14
C GLU A 97 -0.02 8.97 21.74
N TRP A 98 0.75 9.82 21.08
CA TRP A 98 2.11 9.51 20.68
C TRP A 98 3.09 10.13 21.66
N ASP A 99 4.25 9.50 21.85
CA ASP A 99 5.32 10.03 22.68
C ASP A 99 6.02 11.19 21.97
N ASP A 100 5.49 12.40 22.19
CA ASP A 100 5.97 13.62 21.57
C ASP A 100 6.52 14.55 22.63
N PRO A 101 7.85 14.82 22.63
CA PRO A 101 8.46 15.72 23.64
C PRO A 101 7.81 17.11 23.70
N ARG A 102 7.33 17.63 22.60
CA ARG A 102 6.69 18.96 22.58
C ARG A 102 5.41 18.99 23.41
N LYS A 103 4.64 17.90 23.36
CA LYS A 103 3.41 17.76 24.15
C LYS A 103 3.72 17.59 25.62
N LYS A 104 4.78 16.88 25.96
CA LYS A 104 5.22 16.69 27.33
C LYS A 104 5.61 18.03 27.96
N GLU A 105 6.37 18.84 27.23
CA GLU A 105 6.80 20.15 27.70
C GLU A 105 5.62 21.07 28.01
N ASN A 106 4.57 20.99 27.21
CA ASN A 106 3.38 21.81 27.39
C ASN A 106 2.42 21.24 28.43
N GLY A 107 2.69 20.05 28.95
CA GLY A 107 1.77 19.37 29.86
C GLY A 107 0.40 19.08 29.26
N ALA A 108 0.30 19.13 27.96
CA ALA A 108 -0.97 19.06 27.24
C ALA A 108 -1.33 17.64 26.82
N ARG A 109 -0.60 16.69 27.28
CA ARG A 109 -0.83 15.30 26.94
C ARG A 109 -2.00 14.75 27.73
N SER A 110 -3.03 14.39 27.05
CA SER A 110 -4.24 13.88 27.69
C SER A 110 -4.77 12.64 27.01
#